data_bc03b1f64d4371ed20f5f287e1281461
#
_entry.id   bc03b1f64d4371ed20f5f287e1281461
#
_cell.length_a   1.000
_cell.length_b   1.000
_cell.length_c   1.000
_cell.angle_alpha   90.00
_cell.angle_beta   90.00
_cell.angle_gamma   90.00
#
_symmetry.space_group_name_H-M   'P 1'
#
loop_
_entity.id
_entity.type
_entity.pdbx_description
1 polymer ?
#
loop_
_entity_poly.entity_id
_entity_poly.type
_entity_poly.pdbx_seq_one_letter_code
_entity_poly.pdbx_strand_id
1 'polypeptide(L)'
;MRLSKAPLVAGVTFALVSTGSAYADAAKVEAGATIYGDYCSSCHGEQLRNTSGGVTFDLRRLRPDDRDRFTAAVLDGKGPMPPWRGVLRIEQVEAIWAYIRATVDR
;
A
#
# COMPACT_ATOMS: atom_id res chain seq x y z
N MET A 1 46.89 -8.04 -47.16
CA MET A 1 46.29 -8.83 -46.09
C MET A 1 45.61 -7.93 -45.08
N ARG A 2 44.31 -8.00 -44.99
CA ARG A 2 43.55 -7.12 -44.13
C ARG A 2 43.00 -7.89 -42.96
N LEU A 3 43.41 -7.50 -41.82
CA LEU A 3 42.81 -7.91 -40.59
C LEU A 3 41.47 -7.18 -40.45
N SER A 4 40.40 -7.89 -40.71
CA SER A 4 39.09 -7.38 -40.37
C SER A 4 38.95 -7.35 -38.85
N LYS A 5 38.98 -6.16 -38.32
CA LYS A 5 38.60 -5.99 -36.94
C LYS A 5 37.12 -6.21 -36.86
N ALA A 6 36.72 -7.30 -36.24
CA ALA A 6 35.35 -7.43 -35.82
C ALA A 6 35.00 -6.26 -34.89
N PRO A 7 33.89 -5.57 -35.12
CA PRO A 7 33.49 -4.53 -34.20
C PRO A 7 33.29 -5.16 -32.83
N LEU A 8 33.99 -4.66 -31.85
CA LEU A 8 33.64 -4.91 -30.48
C LEU A 8 32.23 -4.37 -30.28
N VAL A 9 31.28 -5.28 -30.33
CA VAL A 9 29.96 -4.97 -29.81
C VAL A 9 30.15 -4.83 -28.32
N ALA A 10 30.35 -3.60 -27.86
CA ALA A 10 30.22 -3.31 -26.47
C ALA A 10 28.83 -3.79 -26.06
N GLY A 11 28.78 -4.90 -25.32
CA GLY A 11 27.53 -5.39 -24.78
C GLY A 11 26.93 -4.27 -23.96
N VAL A 12 25.84 -3.70 -24.44
CA VAL A 12 25.04 -2.80 -23.64
C VAL A 12 24.40 -3.66 -22.58
N THR A 13 25.03 -3.67 -21.42
CA THR A 13 24.43 -4.32 -20.26
C THR A 13 23.25 -3.41 -19.87
N PHE A 14 22.07 -3.76 -20.31
CA PHE A 14 20.87 -3.20 -19.71
C PHE A 14 20.84 -3.67 -18.26
N ALA A 15 21.20 -2.79 -17.37
CA ALA A 15 20.80 -2.96 -15.99
C ALA A 15 19.28 -3.04 -16.00
N LEU A 16 18.74 -4.21 -15.77
CA LEU A 16 17.32 -4.39 -15.53
C LEU A 16 16.99 -3.64 -14.24
N VAL A 17 16.74 -2.34 -14.38
CA VAL A 17 16.09 -1.60 -13.32
C VAL A 17 14.68 -2.18 -13.26
N SER A 18 14.36 -2.82 -12.16
CA SER A 18 13.05 -3.39 -11.92
C SER A 18 12.02 -2.26 -11.73
N THR A 19 11.65 -1.60 -12.83
CA THR A 19 10.60 -0.57 -12.81
C THR A 19 9.24 -1.17 -12.49
N GLY A 20 9.05 -2.49 -12.69
CA GLY A 20 7.83 -3.20 -12.37
C GLY A 20 7.45 -3.15 -10.89
N SER A 21 8.45 -3.15 -9.99
CA SER A 21 8.21 -3.09 -8.54
C SER A 21 7.62 -1.75 -8.11
N ALA A 22 8.16 -0.63 -8.63
CA ALA A 22 7.66 0.71 -8.30
C ALA A 22 6.24 0.93 -8.82
N TYR A 23 5.94 0.45 -10.02
CA TYR A 23 4.58 0.52 -10.57
C TYR A 23 3.60 -0.35 -9.79
N ALA A 24 4.01 -1.55 -9.39
CA ALA A 24 3.18 -2.44 -8.58
C ALA A 24 2.86 -1.81 -7.22
N ASP A 25 3.83 -1.17 -6.59
CA ASP A 25 3.64 -0.49 -5.30
C ASP A 25 2.72 0.72 -5.45
N ALA A 26 2.90 1.53 -6.48
CA ALA A 26 2.03 2.68 -6.75
C ALA A 26 0.59 2.24 -7.06
N ALA A 27 0.41 1.19 -7.85
CA ALA A 27 -0.91 0.63 -8.15
C ALA A 27 -1.59 0.07 -6.91
N LYS A 28 -0.83 -0.57 -6.03
CA LYS A 28 -1.33 -1.10 -4.76
C LYS A 28 -1.79 0.03 -3.82
N VAL A 29 -1.01 1.10 -3.71
CA VAL A 29 -1.38 2.28 -2.92
C VAL A 29 -2.66 2.91 -3.45
N GLU A 30 -2.78 3.06 -4.77
CA GLU A 30 -3.98 3.62 -5.39
C GLU A 30 -5.20 2.74 -5.16
N ALA A 31 -5.07 1.43 -5.32
CA ALA A 31 -6.13 0.48 -5.01
C ALA A 31 -6.53 0.57 -3.54
N GLY A 32 -5.57 0.68 -2.65
CA GLY A 32 -5.81 0.87 -1.21
C GLY A 32 -6.55 2.16 -0.90
N ALA A 33 -6.21 3.24 -1.57
CA ALA A 33 -6.90 4.52 -1.43
C ALA A 33 -8.39 4.41 -1.81
N THR A 34 -8.68 3.73 -2.91
CA THR A 34 -10.05 3.51 -3.37
C THR A 34 -10.85 2.67 -2.36
N ILE A 35 -10.28 1.55 -1.92
CA ILE A 35 -10.93 0.66 -0.96
C ILE A 35 -11.13 1.38 0.38
N TYR A 36 -10.13 2.11 0.84
CA TYR A 36 -10.24 2.94 2.04
C TYR A 36 -11.40 3.93 1.94
N GLY A 37 -11.51 4.61 0.81
CA GLY A 37 -12.59 5.56 0.56
C GLY A 37 -13.97 4.92 0.66
N ASP A 38 -14.10 3.69 0.15
CA ASP A 38 -15.39 2.99 0.11
C ASP A 38 -15.78 2.39 1.46
N TYR A 39 -14.84 1.90 2.26
CA TYR A 39 -15.13 1.09 3.45
C TYR A 39 -14.68 1.69 4.77
N CYS A 40 -13.76 2.62 4.77
CA CYS A 40 -13.10 3.08 5.98
C CYS A 40 -13.31 4.57 6.28
N SER A 41 -13.40 5.39 5.23
CA SER A 41 -13.36 6.85 5.37
C SER A 41 -14.56 7.43 6.13
N SER A 42 -15.71 6.78 6.10
CA SER A 42 -16.90 7.27 6.81
C SER A 42 -16.69 7.36 8.32
N CYS A 43 -15.84 6.50 8.88
CA CYS A 43 -15.51 6.51 10.31
C CYS A 43 -14.12 7.09 10.59
N HIS A 44 -13.13 6.80 9.73
CA HIS A 44 -11.73 7.21 9.95
C HIS A 44 -11.37 8.52 9.26
N GLY A 45 -12.27 9.09 8.47
CA GLY A 45 -12.07 10.36 7.77
C GLY A 45 -11.38 10.21 6.43
N GLU A 46 -11.65 11.16 5.54
CA GLU A 46 -11.00 11.21 4.24
C GLU A 46 -9.50 11.45 4.39
N GLN A 47 -8.70 10.73 3.61
CA GLN A 47 -7.24 10.84 3.63
C GLN A 47 -6.65 10.67 5.05
N LEU A 48 -7.24 9.79 5.85
CA LEU A 48 -6.87 9.52 7.24
C LEU A 48 -7.06 10.72 8.19
N ARG A 49 -7.71 11.77 7.76
CA ARG A 49 -7.99 12.95 8.60
C ARG A 49 -9.12 12.62 9.57
N ASN A 50 -8.75 12.24 10.77
CA ASN A 50 -9.70 11.87 11.79
C ASN A 50 -10.49 13.09 12.26
N THR A 51 -11.80 13.09 12.02
CA THR A 51 -12.71 14.16 12.42
C THR A 51 -13.69 13.71 13.49
N SER A 52 -13.47 12.54 14.10
CA SER A 52 -14.39 11.92 15.05
C SER A 52 -14.31 12.49 16.46
N GLY A 53 -13.37 13.37 16.74
CA GLY A 53 -13.14 13.87 18.11
C GLY A 53 -12.61 12.78 19.07
N GLY A 54 -11.95 11.76 18.55
CA GLY A 54 -11.38 10.68 19.33
C GLY A 54 -12.26 9.44 19.48
N VAL A 55 -13.44 9.41 18.83
CA VAL A 55 -14.34 8.25 18.87
C VAL A 55 -13.74 7.07 18.09
N THR A 56 -13.10 7.36 16.95
CA THR A 56 -12.37 6.36 16.16
C THR A 56 -10.88 6.54 16.33
N PHE A 57 -10.14 5.43 16.20
CA PHE A 57 -8.68 5.48 16.26
C PHE A 57 -8.12 6.29 15.07
N ASP A 58 -7.17 7.17 15.36
CA ASP A 58 -6.46 7.93 14.33
C ASP A 58 -5.42 7.03 13.65
N LEU A 59 -5.71 6.63 12.42
CA LEU A 59 -4.86 5.70 11.65
C LEU A 59 -3.48 6.27 11.35
N ARG A 60 -3.31 7.60 11.44
CA ARG A 60 -1.99 8.24 11.27
C ARG A 60 -1.03 7.88 12.39
N ARG A 61 -1.52 7.34 13.50
CA ARG A 61 -0.71 6.89 14.63
C ARG A 61 -0.17 5.47 14.47
N LEU A 62 -0.61 4.73 13.44
CA LEU A 62 -0.10 3.41 13.16
C LEU A 62 1.37 3.49 12.71
N ARG A 63 2.19 2.62 13.28
CA ARG A 63 3.61 2.52 12.96
C ARG A 63 3.86 1.34 12.02
N PRO A 64 5.02 1.28 11.35
CA PRO A 64 5.33 0.19 10.42
C PRO A 64 5.19 -1.21 11.02
N ASP A 65 5.47 -1.38 12.30
CA ASP A 65 5.37 -2.67 13.00
C ASP A 65 3.95 -3.00 13.48
N ASP A 66 2.97 -2.13 13.25
CA ASP A 66 1.57 -2.36 13.63
C ASP A 66 0.76 -3.11 12.56
N ARG A 67 1.37 -3.60 11.50
CA ARG A 67 0.68 -4.23 10.38
C ARG A 67 -0.24 -5.37 10.79
N ASP A 68 0.25 -6.29 11.62
CA ASP A 68 -0.54 -7.46 12.03
C ASP A 68 -1.72 -7.04 12.90
N ARG A 69 -1.51 -6.09 13.78
CA ARG A 69 -2.58 -5.52 14.61
C ARG A 69 -3.65 -4.84 13.76
N PHE A 70 -3.24 -4.09 12.76
CA PHE A 70 -4.14 -3.46 11.80
C PHE A 70 -4.95 -4.50 11.05
N THR A 71 -4.30 -5.50 10.49
CA THR A 71 -4.94 -6.57 9.73
C THR A 71 -5.98 -7.31 10.58
N ALA A 72 -5.64 -7.66 11.80
CA ALA A 72 -6.56 -8.34 12.72
C ALA A 72 -7.78 -7.45 13.05
N ALA A 73 -7.56 -6.16 13.29
CA ALA A 73 -8.66 -5.24 13.60
C ALA A 73 -9.62 -5.07 12.40
N VAL A 74 -9.11 -5.02 11.19
CA VAL A 74 -9.95 -4.93 9.98
C VAL A 74 -10.75 -6.22 9.79
N LEU A 75 -10.10 -7.37 9.87
CA LEU A 75 -10.75 -8.64 9.58
C LEU A 75 -11.73 -9.07 10.66
N ASP A 76 -11.39 -8.88 11.91
CA ASP A 76 -12.14 -9.43 13.04
C ASP A 76 -12.92 -8.37 13.83
N GLY A 77 -12.74 -7.11 13.49
CA GLY A 77 -13.33 -6.00 14.21
C GLY A 77 -12.61 -5.68 15.52
N LYS A 78 -12.90 -4.54 16.09
CA LYS A 78 -12.38 -4.13 17.39
C LYS A 78 -13.31 -3.08 18.01
N GLY A 79 -13.92 -3.43 19.15
CA GLY A 79 -14.89 -2.53 19.77
C GLY A 79 -16.02 -2.17 18.80
N PRO A 80 -16.32 -0.88 18.57
CA PRO A 80 -17.36 -0.47 17.63
C PRO A 80 -17.03 -0.72 16.15
N MET A 81 -15.78 -0.99 15.82
CA MET A 81 -15.36 -1.28 14.45
C MET A 81 -15.87 -2.66 14.03
N PRO A 82 -16.68 -2.75 12.95
CA PRO A 82 -17.20 -4.05 12.51
C PRO A 82 -16.10 -4.89 11.85
N PRO A 83 -16.27 -6.24 11.86
CA PRO A 83 -15.36 -7.13 11.13
C PRO A 83 -15.64 -7.07 9.63
N TRP A 84 -14.57 -7.09 8.84
CA TRP A 84 -14.66 -7.08 7.38
C TRP A 84 -14.29 -8.43 6.74
N ARG A 85 -14.05 -9.45 7.58
CA ARG A 85 -13.80 -10.81 7.11
C ARG A 85 -14.98 -11.30 6.28
N GLY A 86 -14.71 -11.83 5.09
CA GLY A 86 -15.74 -12.23 4.14
C GLY A 86 -16.23 -11.12 3.21
N VAL A 87 -15.91 -9.86 3.50
CA VAL A 87 -16.18 -8.70 2.64
C VAL A 87 -14.90 -8.28 1.93
N LEU A 88 -13.82 -8.11 2.67
CA LEU A 88 -12.50 -7.76 2.14
C LEU A 88 -11.59 -8.98 2.13
N ARG A 89 -10.89 -9.16 1.01
CA ARG A 89 -9.82 -10.17 0.90
C ARG A 89 -8.54 -9.66 1.54
N ILE A 90 -7.65 -10.55 1.89
CA ILE A 90 -6.38 -10.17 2.51
C ILE A 90 -5.57 -9.22 1.62
N GLU A 91 -5.60 -9.41 0.31
CA GLU A 91 -4.90 -8.54 -0.64
C GLU A 91 -5.46 -7.11 -0.61
N GLN A 92 -6.76 -6.98 -0.41
CA GLN A 92 -7.41 -5.67 -0.27
C GLN A 92 -7.01 -4.99 1.04
N VAL A 93 -6.94 -5.74 2.12
CA VAL A 93 -6.47 -5.23 3.42
C VAL A 93 -5.01 -4.79 3.34
N GLU A 94 -4.18 -5.56 2.65
CA GLU A 94 -2.78 -5.20 2.39
C GLU A 94 -2.65 -3.93 1.55
N ALA A 95 -3.53 -3.74 0.57
CA ALA A 95 -3.58 -2.52 -0.23
C ALA A 95 -3.96 -1.30 0.63
N ILE A 96 -4.92 -1.45 1.52
CA ILE A 96 -5.29 -0.39 2.47
C ILE A 96 -4.09 -0.04 3.37
N TRP A 97 -3.39 -1.04 3.85
CA TRP A 97 -2.18 -0.83 4.65
C TRP A 97 -1.11 -0.06 3.87
N ALA A 98 -0.88 -0.43 2.61
CA ALA A 98 0.07 0.28 1.74
C ALA A 98 -0.34 1.75 1.57
N TYR A 99 -1.62 2.04 1.39
CA TYR A 99 -2.13 3.40 1.32
C TYR A 99 -1.88 4.18 2.62
N ILE A 100 -2.15 3.56 3.77
CA ILE A 100 -1.91 4.19 5.07
C ILE A 100 -0.43 4.53 5.22
N ARG A 101 0.46 3.58 4.95
CA ARG A 101 1.91 3.82 5.04
C ARG A 101 2.36 4.93 4.10
N ALA A 102 1.93 4.91 2.86
CA ALA A 102 2.28 5.94 1.89
C ALA A 102 1.79 7.32 2.31
N THR A 103 0.66 7.41 2.98
CA THR A 103 0.08 8.68 3.44
C THR A 103 0.81 9.22 4.66
N VAL A 104 1.15 8.33 5.59
CA VAL A 104 1.81 8.71 6.86
C VAL A 104 3.30 8.98 6.67
N ASP A 105 3.95 8.24 5.78
CA ASP A 105 5.40 8.30 5.59
C ASP A 105 5.85 9.38 4.58
N ARG A 106 4.95 10.22 4.16
CA ARG A 106 5.28 11.37 3.29
C ARG A 106 6.12 12.41 4.00
#